data_8808fd858d20f572b8f038bafcd42d6c
#
_entry.id   8808fd858d20f572b8f038bafcd42d6c
#
_cell.length_a   1.000
_cell.length_b   1.000
_cell.length_c   1.000
_cell.angle_alpha   90.00
_cell.angle_beta   90.00
_cell.angle_gamma   90.00
#
_symmetry.space_group_name_H-M   'P 1'
#
loop_
_entity.id
_entity.type
_entity.pdbx_description
1 polymer ?
#
loop_
_entity_poly.entity_id
_entity_poly.type
_entity_poly.pdbx_seq_one_letter_code
_entity_poly.pdbx_strand_id
1 'polypeptide(L)'
;MHIEITNICNLKCTFCPPKLKPTSTMSLEHFDDINFQLKDFTKELAYHVVGDPLVLSNLEKYLDISLKHDLKVNITTTANNINQSHHNILMHDAIRQINFSINSYNANSHKKTFDEYINPIIEFVKYAQEQNHEYFINFRIWNLDETLSAKEFNKKVFEKINVEFNTNIDVNEVYENRPKNIRIAKKFFFHFDEYFNWPSLDNDIVSKTGTCYGLDSHFGILSNGEVVPCCLDQNAEVDLGNTNTSQIKDILNSTRVKNIQNGFKNNILHEELCQKCEYRKRFD
;
A
#
# COMPACT_ATOMS: atom_id res chain seq x y z
N MET A 1 -8.61 6.88 -0.81
CA MET A 1 -7.50 7.87 -0.94
C MET A 1 -6.27 7.35 -0.26
N HIS A 2 -5.06 7.68 -0.74
CA HIS A 2 -3.81 7.28 -0.10
C HIS A 2 -3.29 8.40 0.79
N ILE A 3 -2.93 8.06 2.03
CA ILE A 3 -2.29 9.01 2.96
C ILE A 3 -1.04 8.36 3.51
N GLU A 4 0.09 9.00 3.27
CA GLU A 4 1.34 8.64 3.90
C GLU A 4 1.41 9.28 5.28
N ILE A 5 0.99 8.55 6.32
CA ILE A 5 1.09 9.06 7.69
C ILE A 5 2.55 9.14 8.17
N THR A 6 3.43 8.36 7.57
CA THR A 6 4.88 8.41 7.75
C THR A 6 5.58 7.79 6.53
N ASN A 7 6.74 8.34 6.15
CA ASN A 7 7.62 7.73 5.15
C ASN A 7 8.73 6.87 5.77
N ILE A 8 8.71 6.68 7.08
CA ILE A 8 9.69 5.86 7.80
C ILE A 8 9.36 4.37 7.58
N CYS A 9 10.38 3.59 7.25
CA CYS A 9 10.29 2.13 7.14
C CYS A 9 11.61 1.52 7.62
N ASN A 10 11.53 0.41 8.36
CA ASN A 10 12.69 -0.29 8.89
C ASN A 10 13.35 -1.24 7.88
N LEU A 11 12.82 -1.33 6.66
CA LEU A 11 13.34 -2.14 5.56
C LEU A 11 13.84 -1.28 4.40
N LYS A 12 14.65 -1.91 3.54
CA LYS A 12 15.17 -1.36 2.29
C LYS A 12 14.93 -2.37 1.18
N CYS A 13 13.66 -2.64 0.87
CA CYS A 13 13.30 -3.62 -0.14
C CYS A 13 13.89 -3.24 -1.51
N THR A 14 14.43 -4.24 -2.22
CA THR A 14 15.05 -4.05 -3.54
C THR A 14 14.08 -3.52 -4.59
N PHE A 15 12.78 -3.75 -4.40
CA PHE A 15 11.71 -3.26 -5.29
C PHE A 15 11.17 -1.87 -4.91
N CYS A 16 11.53 -1.34 -3.74
CA CYS A 16 11.12 0.01 -3.34
C CYS A 16 11.95 1.06 -4.08
N PRO A 17 11.33 2.19 -4.46
CA PRO A 17 12.07 3.28 -5.08
C PRO A 17 13.00 3.96 -4.07
N PRO A 18 14.07 4.65 -4.54
CA PRO A 18 14.91 5.44 -3.68
C PRO A 18 14.12 6.51 -2.92
N LYS A 19 14.37 6.67 -1.64
CA LYS A 19 13.77 7.73 -0.83
C LYS A 19 14.57 9.01 -0.98
N LEU A 20 14.03 9.96 -1.72
CA LEU A 20 14.70 11.25 -1.98
C LEU A 20 14.27 12.33 -0.97
N LYS A 21 13.11 12.17 -0.36
CA LYS A 21 12.59 13.13 0.63
C LYS A 21 13.11 12.85 2.04
N PRO A 22 13.27 13.87 2.90
CA PRO A 22 13.59 13.70 4.30
C PRO A 22 12.56 12.81 5.00
N THR A 23 13.00 12.11 6.05
CA THR A 23 12.07 11.34 6.90
C THR A 23 11.08 12.27 7.58
N SER A 24 9.81 11.92 7.51
CA SER A 24 8.73 12.69 8.12
C SER A 24 7.60 11.79 8.62
N THR A 25 6.86 12.34 9.58
CA THR A 25 5.61 11.77 10.08
C THR A 25 4.61 12.92 10.17
N MET A 26 3.44 12.73 9.62
CA MET A 26 2.36 13.71 9.64
C MET A 26 1.91 13.96 11.09
N SER A 27 1.73 15.21 11.50
CA SER A 27 1.20 15.49 12.84
C SER A 27 -0.26 15.05 12.96
N LEU A 28 -0.68 14.69 14.18
CA LEU A 28 -2.07 14.27 14.41
C LEU A 28 -3.06 15.41 14.11
N GLU A 29 -2.68 16.66 14.37
CA GLU A 29 -3.51 17.83 14.07
C GLU A 29 -3.72 18.00 12.56
N HIS A 30 -2.64 17.93 11.76
CA HIS A 30 -2.73 18.02 10.31
C HIS A 30 -3.48 16.83 9.72
N PHE A 31 -3.28 15.64 10.29
CA PHE A 31 -4.01 14.44 9.88
C PHE A 31 -5.51 14.53 10.19
N ASP A 32 -5.90 15.12 11.32
CA ASP A 32 -7.31 15.37 11.68
C ASP A 32 -7.98 16.34 10.68
N ASP A 33 -7.30 17.43 10.33
CA ASP A 33 -7.78 18.38 9.31
C ASP A 33 -7.95 17.72 7.93
N ILE A 34 -6.95 16.93 7.50
CA ILE A 34 -7.05 16.18 6.24
C ILE A 34 -8.23 15.21 6.26
N ASN A 35 -8.44 14.44 7.33
CA ASN A 35 -9.58 13.52 7.45
C ASN A 35 -10.92 14.27 7.41
N PHE A 36 -11.00 15.42 8.10
CA PHE A 36 -12.18 16.26 8.03
C PHE A 36 -12.51 16.70 6.61
N GLN A 37 -11.50 17.07 5.82
CA GLN A 37 -11.69 17.45 4.42
C GLN A 37 -12.03 16.25 3.52
N LEU A 38 -11.45 15.08 3.79
CA LEU A 38 -11.60 13.87 2.94
C LEU A 38 -12.92 13.13 3.15
N LYS A 39 -13.61 13.26 4.29
CA LYS A 39 -14.84 12.53 4.60
C LYS A 39 -15.96 12.72 3.56
N ASP A 40 -15.93 13.85 2.83
CA ASP A 40 -16.88 14.16 1.76
C ASP A 40 -16.47 13.61 0.39
N PHE A 41 -15.21 13.16 0.23
CA PHE A 41 -14.66 12.63 -1.00
C PHE A 41 -14.58 11.10 -1.01
N THR A 42 -14.43 10.48 0.15
CA THR A 42 -14.21 9.04 0.25
C THR A 42 -14.75 8.48 1.56
N LYS A 43 -14.93 7.15 1.60
CA LYS A 43 -15.16 6.40 2.84
C LYS A 43 -13.98 5.53 3.24
N GLU A 44 -12.92 5.51 2.43
CA GLU A 44 -11.77 4.65 2.66
C GLU A 44 -10.45 5.40 2.46
N LEU A 45 -9.55 5.22 3.43
CA LEU A 45 -8.17 5.66 3.38
C LEU A 45 -7.22 4.47 3.29
N ALA A 46 -6.18 4.58 2.49
CA ALA A 46 -5.06 3.65 2.51
C ALA A 46 -3.87 4.34 3.19
N TYR A 47 -3.43 3.83 4.33
CA TYR A 47 -2.23 4.29 5.02
C TYR A 47 -1.01 3.72 4.30
N HIS A 48 -0.75 4.27 3.13
CA HIS A 48 0.27 3.75 2.23
C HIS A 48 0.58 4.73 1.10
N VAL A 49 1.83 5.11 0.98
CA VAL A 49 2.56 5.50 -0.23
C VAL A 49 3.91 4.79 -0.13
N VAL A 50 4.83 5.28 0.70
CA VAL A 50 6.01 4.56 1.19
C VAL A 50 6.01 4.60 2.72
N GLY A 51 6.99 3.94 3.36
CA GLY A 51 6.99 3.81 4.82
C GLY A 51 6.20 2.59 5.30
N ASP A 52 6.12 2.44 6.61
CA ASP A 52 5.37 1.35 7.26
C ASP A 52 4.63 1.90 8.49
N PRO A 53 3.29 1.91 8.50
CA PRO A 53 2.50 2.42 9.61
C PRO A 53 2.83 1.79 10.98
N LEU A 54 3.25 0.53 11.01
CA LEU A 54 3.58 -0.18 12.26
C LEU A 54 4.89 0.29 12.91
N VAL A 55 5.64 1.22 12.31
CA VAL A 55 6.77 1.85 12.99
C VAL A 55 6.32 2.92 13.98
N LEU A 56 5.08 3.39 13.89
CA LEU A 56 4.53 4.44 14.74
C LEU A 56 3.97 3.86 16.04
N SER A 57 4.56 4.23 17.16
CA SER A 57 4.08 3.83 18.50
C SER A 57 2.70 4.39 18.85
N ASN A 58 2.23 5.41 18.13
CA ASN A 58 0.95 6.08 18.32
C ASN A 58 -0.02 5.84 17.13
N LEU A 59 0.13 4.75 16.39
CA LEU A 59 -0.73 4.41 15.24
C LEU A 59 -2.23 4.41 15.62
N GLU A 60 -2.56 3.95 16.82
CA GLU A 60 -3.93 3.93 17.34
C GLU A 60 -4.59 5.32 17.27
N LYS A 61 -3.86 6.40 17.57
CA LYS A 61 -4.40 7.77 17.50
C LYS A 61 -4.77 8.18 16.06
N TYR A 62 -4.03 7.72 15.06
CA TYR A 62 -4.41 7.94 13.65
C TYR A 62 -5.67 7.16 13.28
N LEU A 63 -5.80 5.94 13.77
CA LEU A 63 -7.02 5.14 13.58
C LEU A 63 -8.24 5.77 14.26
N ASP A 64 -8.09 6.25 15.50
CA ASP A 64 -9.13 7.00 16.22
C ASP A 64 -9.61 8.22 15.43
N ILE A 65 -8.68 8.99 14.85
CA ILE A 65 -9.01 10.15 14.03
C ILE A 65 -9.81 9.74 12.79
N SER A 66 -9.38 8.70 12.09
CA SER A 66 -10.12 8.23 10.92
C SER A 66 -11.52 7.74 11.29
N LEU A 67 -11.64 7.01 12.40
CA LEU A 67 -12.94 6.53 12.90
C LEU A 67 -13.86 7.71 13.28
N LYS A 68 -13.32 8.74 13.94
CA LYS A 68 -14.03 9.99 14.30
C LYS A 68 -14.68 10.66 13.08
N HIS A 69 -14.06 10.54 11.90
CA HIS A 69 -14.54 11.10 10.64
C HIS A 69 -15.33 10.10 9.77
N ASP A 70 -15.71 8.95 10.32
CA ASP A 70 -16.43 7.87 9.60
C ASP A 70 -15.66 7.36 8.35
N LEU A 71 -14.34 7.27 8.49
CA LEU A 71 -13.43 6.78 7.46
C LEU A 71 -12.86 5.42 7.86
N LYS A 72 -12.93 4.45 6.94
CA LYS A 72 -12.34 3.14 7.10
C LYS A 72 -10.92 3.11 6.55
N VAL A 73 -10.07 2.29 7.14
CA VAL A 73 -8.63 2.28 6.88
C VAL A 73 -8.17 0.95 6.29
N ASN A 74 -7.42 1.04 5.22
CA ASN A 74 -6.66 -0.06 4.64
C ASN A 74 -5.18 0.12 5.02
N ILE A 75 -4.65 -0.73 5.90
CA ILE A 75 -3.24 -0.73 6.32
C ILE A 75 -2.43 -1.58 5.36
N THR A 76 -1.26 -1.08 4.96
CA THR A 76 -0.23 -1.88 4.29
C THR A 76 1.04 -1.83 5.12
N THR A 77 1.57 -3.00 5.47
CA THR A 77 2.76 -3.13 6.32
C THR A 77 3.65 -4.28 5.86
N THR A 78 4.94 -4.17 6.10
CA THR A 78 5.88 -5.27 5.95
C THR A 78 5.76 -6.29 7.08
N ALA A 79 5.12 -5.90 8.19
CA ALA A 79 5.02 -6.66 9.45
C ALA A 79 6.36 -7.10 10.04
N ASN A 80 7.49 -6.54 9.61
CA ASN A 80 8.81 -6.97 10.06
C ASN A 80 8.99 -6.90 11.59
N ASN A 81 8.28 -6.01 12.26
CA ASN A 81 8.34 -5.81 13.72
C ASN A 81 7.01 -6.11 14.43
N ILE A 82 6.10 -6.83 13.76
CA ILE A 82 4.84 -7.20 14.41
C ILE A 82 5.12 -8.06 15.65
N ASN A 83 4.38 -7.81 16.70
CA ASN A 83 4.42 -8.55 17.95
C ASN A 83 3.06 -8.43 18.67
N GLN A 84 2.91 -9.06 19.82
CA GLN A 84 1.66 -9.13 20.56
C GLN A 84 1.08 -7.74 20.92
N SER A 85 1.93 -6.71 21.14
CA SER A 85 1.43 -5.35 21.43
C SER A 85 0.67 -4.70 20.26
N HIS A 86 0.91 -5.17 19.04
CA HIS A 86 0.19 -4.69 17.85
C HIS A 86 -1.18 -5.36 17.67
N HIS A 87 -1.48 -6.48 18.35
CA HIS A 87 -2.72 -7.22 18.15
C HIS A 87 -3.95 -6.34 18.40
N ASN A 88 -3.99 -5.62 19.52
CA ASN A 88 -5.12 -4.76 19.84
C ASN A 88 -5.26 -3.58 18.86
N ILE A 89 -4.13 -2.97 18.46
CA ILE A 89 -4.12 -1.88 17.48
C ILE A 89 -4.66 -2.36 16.12
N LEU A 90 -4.26 -3.54 15.70
CA LEU A 90 -4.71 -4.13 14.43
C LEU A 90 -6.13 -4.71 14.48
N MET A 91 -6.78 -4.73 15.65
CA MET A 91 -8.20 -5.05 15.83
C MET A 91 -9.10 -3.80 15.87
N HIS A 92 -8.53 -2.61 15.66
CA HIS A 92 -9.24 -1.34 15.76
C HIS A 92 -10.41 -1.22 14.76
N ASP A 93 -11.55 -0.67 15.20
CA ASP A 93 -12.80 -0.58 14.43
C ASP A 93 -12.69 0.24 13.14
N ALA A 94 -11.73 1.15 13.05
CA ALA A 94 -11.46 1.88 11.81
C ALA A 94 -10.95 0.96 10.69
N ILE A 95 -10.33 -0.18 11.03
CA ILE A 95 -9.68 -1.04 10.04
C ILE A 95 -10.72 -1.80 9.21
N ARG A 96 -10.58 -1.69 7.90
CA ARG A 96 -11.32 -2.45 6.89
C ARG A 96 -10.49 -3.55 6.25
N GLN A 97 -9.18 -3.31 6.14
CA GLN A 97 -8.27 -4.26 5.49
C GLN A 97 -6.84 -4.11 6.01
N ILE A 98 -6.17 -5.24 6.17
CA ILE A 98 -4.74 -5.29 6.45
C ILE A 98 -4.04 -6.05 5.33
N ASN A 99 -3.02 -5.43 4.75
CA ASN A 99 -2.16 -6.03 3.73
C ASN A 99 -0.77 -6.26 4.32
N PHE A 100 -0.41 -7.49 4.52
CA PHE A 100 0.95 -7.89 4.87
C PHE A 100 1.77 -8.11 3.60
N SER A 101 2.78 -7.27 3.36
CA SER A 101 3.68 -7.37 2.21
C SER A 101 4.71 -8.47 2.45
N ILE A 102 4.30 -9.74 2.34
CA ILE A 102 5.14 -10.90 2.68
C ILE A 102 6.38 -10.97 1.80
N ASN A 103 6.27 -10.59 0.52
CA ASN A 103 7.40 -10.53 -0.41
C ASN A 103 8.50 -9.53 0.02
N SER A 104 8.23 -8.61 0.96
CA SER A 104 9.25 -7.72 1.53
C SER A 104 10.36 -8.48 2.25
N TYR A 105 10.06 -9.65 2.84
CA TYR A 105 11.09 -10.48 3.46
C TYR A 105 12.12 -10.92 2.42
N ASN A 106 11.70 -11.51 1.31
CA ASN A 106 12.62 -11.97 0.27
C ASN A 106 13.41 -10.83 -0.42
N ALA A 107 12.89 -9.62 -0.39
CA ALA A 107 13.50 -8.42 -0.99
C ALA A 107 14.52 -7.71 -0.08
N ASN A 108 14.87 -8.31 1.06
CA ASN A 108 15.81 -7.73 2.02
C ASN A 108 16.82 -8.78 2.52
N SER A 109 17.99 -8.30 2.98
CA SER A 109 18.88 -9.11 3.79
C SER A 109 18.45 -9.00 5.25
N HIS A 110 17.88 -10.06 5.81
CA HIS A 110 17.39 -10.08 7.17
C HIS A 110 18.37 -10.72 8.16
N LYS A 111 18.32 -10.23 9.42
CA LYS A 111 18.91 -10.94 10.57
C LYS A 111 17.95 -12.00 11.12
N LYS A 112 16.64 -11.87 10.85
CA LYS A 112 15.60 -12.80 11.26
C LYS A 112 15.55 -14.00 10.32
N THR A 113 15.37 -15.19 10.88
CA THR A 113 14.98 -16.38 10.11
C THR A 113 13.57 -16.21 9.53
N PHE A 114 13.22 -17.08 8.59
CA PHE A 114 11.87 -17.08 8.02
C PHE A 114 10.79 -17.31 9.11
N ASP A 115 11.01 -18.23 10.02
CA ASP A 115 10.06 -18.53 11.10
C ASP A 115 9.91 -17.36 12.10
N GLU A 116 11.00 -16.70 12.46
CA GLU A 116 10.96 -15.49 13.31
C GLU A 116 10.20 -14.32 12.64
N TYR A 117 10.12 -14.30 11.31
CA TYR A 117 9.36 -13.32 10.58
C TYR A 117 7.88 -13.71 10.42
N ILE A 118 7.61 -14.95 9.96
CA ILE A 118 6.27 -15.35 9.55
C ILE A 118 5.35 -15.74 10.72
N ASN A 119 5.91 -16.36 11.78
CA ASN A 119 5.10 -16.86 12.89
C ASN A 119 4.32 -15.75 13.62
N PRO A 120 4.88 -14.58 13.97
CA PRO A 120 4.11 -13.50 14.61
C PRO A 120 2.96 -12.98 13.74
N ILE A 121 3.10 -13.02 12.41
CA ILE A 121 2.03 -12.63 11.49
C ILE A 121 0.90 -13.68 11.52
N ILE A 122 1.26 -14.96 11.48
CA ILE A 122 0.29 -16.07 11.57
C ILE A 122 -0.43 -16.06 12.91
N GLU A 123 0.29 -15.83 14.02
CA GLU A 123 -0.29 -15.70 15.36
C GLU A 123 -1.33 -14.58 15.41
N PHE A 124 -1.02 -13.43 14.81
CA PHE A 124 -2.00 -12.34 14.69
C PHE A 124 -3.21 -12.75 13.86
N VAL A 125 -3.04 -13.41 12.71
CA VAL A 125 -4.17 -13.85 11.87
C VAL A 125 -5.08 -14.82 12.63
N LYS A 126 -4.51 -15.79 13.36
CA LYS A 126 -5.27 -16.71 14.21
C LYS A 126 -6.03 -15.97 15.32
N TYR A 127 -5.34 -15.07 16.02
CA TYR A 127 -5.94 -14.21 17.03
C TYR A 127 -7.13 -13.42 16.47
N ALA A 128 -6.97 -12.78 15.33
CA ALA A 128 -8.04 -12.03 14.68
C ALA A 128 -9.24 -12.93 14.32
N GLN A 129 -8.99 -14.17 13.85
CA GLN A 129 -10.05 -15.13 13.57
C GLN A 129 -10.81 -15.59 14.83
N GLU A 130 -10.10 -15.84 15.92
CA GLU A 130 -10.70 -16.18 17.22
C GLU A 130 -11.59 -15.05 17.75
N GLN A 131 -11.20 -13.79 17.49
CA GLN A 131 -12.00 -12.60 17.82
C GLN A 131 -13.14 -12.33 16.80
N ASN A 132 -13.34 -13.20 15.78
CA ASN A 132 -14.34 -13.04 14.73
C ASN A 132 -14.25 -11.71 13.97
N HIS A 133 -13.03 -11.28 13.62
CA HIS A 133 -12.82 -10.03 12.89
C HIS A 133 -13.68 -9.90 11.63
N GLU A 134 -14.07 -8.67 11.27
CA GLU A 134 -14.91 -8.38 10.12
C GLU A 134 -14.19 -7.70 8.95
N TYR A 135 -12.91 -7.39 9.08
CA TYR A 135 -12.05 -6.81 8.04
C TYR A 135 -11.32 -7.89 7.22
N PHE A 136 -10.75 -7.50 6.10
CA PHE A 136 -9.97 -8.39 5.22
C PHE A 136 -8.50 -8.43 5.63
N ILE A 137 -7.91 -9.61 5.57
CA ILE A 137 -6.46 -9.81 5.74
C ILE A 137 -5.92 -10.37 4.43
N ASN A 138 -4.89 -9.73 3.88
CA ASN A 138 -4.21 -10.18 2.67
C ASN A 138 -2.73 -10.40 2.93
N PHE A 139 -2.24 -11.55 2.55
CA PHE A 139 -0.80 -11.78 2.35
C PHE A 139 -0.48 -11.43 0.90
N ARG A 140 0.19 -10.30 0.69
CA ARG A 140 0.64 -9.87 -0.64
C ARG A 140 1.89 -10.63 -1.04
N ILE A 141 1.80 -11.35 -2.15
CA ILE A 141 2.85 -12.08 -2.83
C ILE A 141 3.00 -11.43 -4.22
N TRP A 142 3.66 -10.27 -4.25
CA TRP A 142 3.80 -9.44 -5.45
C TRP A 142 5.19 -9.64 -6.09
N ASN A 143 5.56 -10.88 -6.30
CA ASN A 143 6.86 -11.30 -6.83
C ASN A 143 6.75 -12.57 -7.70
N LEU A 144 5.62 -12.74 -8.40
CA LEU A 144 5.41 -13.89 -9.30
C LEU A 144 6.19 -13.80 -10.62
N ASP A 145 6.97 -12.75 -10.81
CA ASP A 145 7.71 -12.42 -12.02
C ASP A 145 9.10 -13.08 -12.10
N GLU A 146 9.33 -14.21 -11.28
CA GLU A 146 10.25 -15.21 -11.76
C GLU A 146 11.71 -15.15 -11.45
N THR A 147 12.10 -14.63 -10.35
CA THR A 147 13.40 -15.09 -9.83
C THR A 147 13.21 -16.44 -9.16
N LEU A 148 14.16 -17.37 -9.37
CA LEU A 148 14.14 -18.68 -8.71
C LEU A 148 14.04 -18.53 -7.18
N SER A 149 14.74 -17.56 -6.61
CA SER A 149 14.68 -17.28 -5.17
C SER A 149 13.29 -16.84 -4.71
N ALA A 150 12.55 -16.09 -5.53
CA ALA A 150 11.16 -15.71 -5.22
C ALA A 150 10.23 -16.92 -5.21
N LYS A 151 10.36 -17.83 -6.19
CA LYS A 151 9.57 -19.07 -6.25
C LYS A 151 9.85 -19.98 -5.05
N GLU A 152 11.11 -20.16 -4.67
CA GLU A 152 11.50 -20.95 -3.51
C GLU A 152 10.99 -20.33 -2.19
N PHE A 153 11.04 -19.00 -2.07
CA PHE A 153 10.48 -18.28 -0.94
C PHE A 153 8.95 -18.45 -0.87
N ASN A 154 8.25 -18.26 -1.98
CA ASN A 154 6.80 -18.40 -2.05
C ASN A 154 6.36 -19.83 -1.71
N LYS A 155 7.11 -20.85 -2.15
CA LYS A 155 6.89 -22.23 -1.77
C LYS A 155 6.93 -22.40 -0.24
N LYS A 156 7.96 -21.87 0.44
CA LYS A 156 8.06 -21.94 1.91
C LYS A 156 6.86 -21.25 2.59
N VAL A 157 6.40 -20.11 2.06
CA VAL A 157 5.22 -19.41 2.58
C VAL A 157 3.98 -20.27 2.42
N PHE A 158 3.76 -20.90 1.24
CA PHE A 158 2.58 -21.73 0.99
C PHE A 158 2.59 -22.99 1.85
N GLU A 159 3.73 -23.68 1.95
CA GLU A 159 3.90 -24.86 2.83
C GLU A 159 3.57 -24.50 4.28
N LYS A 160 4.04 -23.37 4.78
CA LYS A 160 3.75 -22.90 6.14
C LYS A 160 2.25 -22.65 6.33
N ILE A 161 1.62 -21.92 5.41
CA ILE A 161 0.18 -21.63 5.45
C ILE A 161 -0.67 -22.89 5.31
N ASN A 162 -0.25 -23.84 4.45
CA ASN A 162 -0.95 -25.11 4.30
C ASN A 162 -1.02 -25.87 5.63
N VAL A 163 0.09 -25.92 6.37
CA VAL A 163 0.14 -26.57 7.68
C VAL A 163 -0.73 -25.83 8.71
N GLU A 164 -0.62 -24.50 8.78
CA GLU A 164 -1.24 -23.70 9.82
C GLU A 164 -2.76 -23.53 9.67
N PHE A 165 -3.27 -23.60 8.42
CA PHE A 165 -4.69 -23.35 8.06
C PHE A 165 -5.36 -24.54 7.37
N ASN A 166 -4.69 -25.70 7.32
CA ASN A 166 -5.20 -26.94 6.69
C ASN A 166 -5.68 -26.68 5.25
N THR A 167 -4.82 -26.05 4.43
CA THR A 167 -5.05 -25.80 3.02
C THR A 167 -4.10 -26.66 2.15
N ASN A 168 -4.28 -26.64 0.84
CA ASN A 168 -3.42 -27.37 -0.11
C ASN A 168 -3.11 -26.46 -1.30
N ILE A 169 -2.27 -25.45 -1.09
CA ILE A 169 -1.87 -24.49 -2.12
C ILE A 169 -0.54 -24.98 -2.71
N ASP A 170 -0.55 -25.34 -3.98
CA ASP A 170 0.65 -25.76 -4.71
C ASP A 170 1.31 -24.59 -5.44
N VAL A 171 2.61 -24.45 -5.25
CA VAL A 171 3.38 -23.34 -5.84
C VAL A 171 3.39 -23.40 -7.36
N ASN A 172 3.44 -24.61 -7.97
CA ASN A 172 3.49 -24.74 -9.41
C ASN A 172 2.15 -24.36 -10.04
N GLU A 173 1.03 -24.77 -9.42
CA GLU A 173 -0.32 -24.36 -9.86
C GLU A 173 -0.49 -22.83 -9.79
N VAL A 174 0.01 -22.18 -8.74
CA VAL A 174 -0.03 -20.71 -8.62
C VAL A 174 0.78 -20.04 -9.73
N TYR A 175 1.98 -20.54 -10.03
CA TYR A 175 2.83 -19.98 -11.09
C TYR A 175 2.31 -20.29 -12.50
N GLU A 176 1.60 -21.39 -12.70
CA GLU A 176 0.97 -21.75 -13.97
C GLU A 176 -0.31 -20.93 -14.22
N ASN A 177 -1.21 -20.89 -13.22
CA ASN A 177 -2.54 -20.31 -13.39
C ASN A 177 -2.60 -18.80 -13.10
N ARG A 178 -1.57 -18.21 -12.47
CA ARG A 178 -1.48 -16.77 -12.12
C ARG A 178 -2.77 -16.20 -11.52
N PRO A 179 -3.34 -16.82 -10.48
CA PRO A 179 -4.56 -16.30 -9.86
C PRO A 179 -4.34 -14.91 -9.26
N LYS A 180 -5.34 -14.05 -9.27
CA LYS A 180 -5.25 -12.76 -8.57
C LYS A 180 -5.30 -12.90 -7.05
N ASN A 181 -6.05 -13.89 -6.56
CA ASN A 181 -6.14 -14.18 -5.13
C ASN A 181 -6.52 -15.65 -4.91
N ILE A 182 -6.15 -16.17 -3.73
CA ILE A 182 -6.60 -17.46 -3.22
C ILE A 182 -7.11 -17.24 -1.80
N ARG A 183 -8.33 -17.72 -1.53
CA ARG A 183 -8.90 -17.67 -0.18
C ARG A 183 -8.28 -18.76 0.69
N ILE A 184 -7.75 -18.38 1.86
CA ILE A 184 -7.16 -19.31 2.83
C ILE A 184 -8.19 -19.66 3.91
N ALA A 185 -8.85 -18.63 4.46
CA ALA A 185 -9.87 -18.80 5.51
C ALA A 185 -10.92 -17.66 5.43
N LYS A 186 -11.79 -17.49 6.46
CA LYS A 186 -12.73 -16.38 6.54
C LYS A 186 -11.97 -15.06 6.40
N LYS A 187 -12.28 -14.28 5.34
CA LYS A 187 -11.66 -12.95 5.08
C LYS A 187 -10.13 -12.93 5.09
N PHE A 188 -9.48 -14.07 4.95
CA PHE A 188 -8.03 -14.19 4.83
C PHE A 188 -7.66 -14.76 3.46
N PHE A 189 -6.76 -14.07 2.73
CA PHE A 189 -6.41 -14.35 1.34
C PHE A 189 -4.91 -14.21 1.09
N PHE A 190 -4.41 -14.99 0.14
CA PHE A 190 -3.28 -14.55 -0.67
C PHE A 190 -3.76 -13.59 -1.74
N HIS A 191 -3.00 -12.54 -1.98
CA HIS A 191 -3.18 -11.60 -3.08
C HIS A 191 -1.89 -11.54 -3.89
N PHE A 192 -1.99 -11.94 -5.16
CA PHE A 192 -0.84 -12.11 -6.04
C PHE A 192 -0.72 -10.97 -7.04
N ASP A 193 0.52 -10.59 -7.34
CA ASP A 193 0.87 -9.68 -8.42
C ASP A 193 2.35 -9.88 -8.80
N GLU A 194 2.82 -9.08 -9.74
CA GLU A 194 4.19 -9.04 -10.22
C GLU A 194 4.85 -7.73 -9.79
N TYR A 195 6.17 -7.72 -9.75
CA TYR A 195 6.92 -6.48 -9.59
C TYR A 195 6.65 -5.55 -10.78
N PHE A 196 6.83 -4.29 -10.55
CA PHE A 196 6.82 -3.25 -11.58
C PHE A 196 7.90 -2.23 -11.27
N ASN A 197 8.42 -1.58 -12.30
CA ASN A 197 9.32 -0.47 -12.12
C ASN A 197 8.53 0.76 -11.68
N TRP A 198 8.92 1.32 -10.55
CA TRP A 198 8.33 2.57 -10.08
C TRP A 198 8.55 3.68 -11.10
N PRO A 199 7.57 4.55 -11.35
CA PRO A 199 7.77 5.70 -12.21
C PRO A 199 8.86 6.62 -11.63
N SER A 200 9.74 7.08 -12.49
CA SER A 200 10.81 8.03 -12.19
C SER A 200 11.05 8.90 -13.42
N LEU A 201 11.47 10.15 -13.20
CA LEU A 201 11.90 11.03 -14.30
C LEU A 201 13.18 10.54 -14.98
N ASP A 202 13.93 9.64 -14.36
CA ASP A 202 15.12 9.00 -14.94
C ASP A 202 14.78 7.82 -15.86
N ASN A 203 13.54 7.30 -15.83
CA ASN A 203 13.14 6.21 -16.69
C ASN A 203 12.92 6.68 -18.14
N ASP A 204 12.97 5.74 -19.07
CA ASP A 204 12.56 5.99 -20.45
C ASP A 204 11.06 6.21 -20.57
N ILE A 205 10.66 6.95 -21.61
CA ILE A 205 9.24 7.15 -21.94
C ILE A 205 8.63 5.81 -22.37
N VAL A 206 7.63 5.35 -21.63
CA VAL A 206 6.85 4.14 -21.94
C VAL A 206 5.80 4.44 -23.01
N SER A 207 5.06 5.54 -22.85
CA SER A 207 4.07 6.01 -23.81
C SER A 207 3.68 7.46 -23.52
N LYS A 208 3.28 8.19 -24.56
CA LYS A 208 2.66 9.53 -24.43
C LYS A 208 1.14 9.47 -24.45
N THR A 209 0.59 8.31 -24.78
CA THR A 209 -0.85 8.04 -24.80
C THR A 209 -1.22 6.97 -23.78
N GLY A 210 -2.44 7.01 -23.28
CA GLY A 210 -2.98 6.05 -22.32
C GLY A 210 -3.91 6.68 -21.31
N THR A 211 -4.51 5.84 -20.48
CA THR A 211 -5.42 6.22 -19.41
C THR A 211 -4.84 5.84 -18.03
N CYS A 212 -5.41 6.37 -16.96
CA CYS A 212 -5.08 6.02 -15.59
C CYS A 212 -6.26 6.38 -14.66
N TYR A 213 -6.36 5.68 -13.53
CA TYR A 213 -7.35 5.98 -12.49
C TYR A 213 -6.87 7.03 -11.46
N GLY A 214 -5.62 7.52 -11.58
CA GLY A 214 -5.12 8.62 -10.76
C GLY A 214 -5.97 9.87 -10.93
N LEU A 215 -6.29 10.58 -9.85
CA LEU A 215 -7.16 11.75 -9.78
C LEU A 215 -8.64 11.51 -10.17
N ASP A 216 -9.00 10.32 -10.62
CA ASP A 216 -10.39 9.92 -10.87
C ASP A 216 -10.93 9.13 -9.66
N SER A 217 -10.34 8.00 -9.35
CA SER A 217 -10.73 7.14 -8.22
C SER A 217 -9.90 7.34 -6.96
N HIS A 218 -8.69 7.87 -7.08
CA HIS A 218 -7.77 8.08 -5.97
C HIS A 218 -6.74 9.17 -6.26
N PHE A 219 -6.13 9.67 -5.19
CA PHE A 219 -4.92 10.50 -5.19
C PHE A 219 -4.11 10.21 -3.91
N GLY A 220 -2.93 10.79 -3.78
CA GLY A 220 -2.08 10.63 -2.59
C GLY A 220 -1.85 11.96 -1.86
N ILE A 221 -1.64 11.87 -0.54
CA ILE A 221 -1.14 12.97 0.30
C ILE A 221 0.08 12.42 1.03
N LEU A 222 1.23 13.05 0.84
CA LEU A 222 2.47 12.66 1.47
C LEU A 222 2.55 13.17 2.91
N SER A 223 3.45 12.61 3.70
CA SER A 223 3.60 12.92 5.14
C SER A 223 3.96 14.38 5.44
N ASN A 224 4.45 15.12 4.47
CA ASN A 224 4.71 16.57 4.53
C ASN A 224 3.56 17.44 3.98
N GLY A 225 2.43 16.82 3.61
CA GLY A 225 1.23 17.49 3.11
C GLY A 225 1.17 17.70 1.60
N GLU A 226 2.19 17.34 0.83
CA GLU A 226 2.16 17.43 -0.64
C GLU A 226 1.10 16.49 -1.21
N VAL A 227 0.32 17.00 -2.17
CA VAL A 227 -0.73 16.25 -2.88
C VAL A 227 -0.20 15.77 -4.22
N VAL A 228 -0.37 14.49 -4.49
CA VAL A 228 0.17 13.80 -5.68
C VAL A 228 -0.94 13.04 -6.42
N PRO A 229 -0.82 12.79 -7.73
CA PRO A 229 -1.89 12.18 -8.52
C PRO A 229 -2.18 10.72 -8.15
N CYS A 230 -1.22 10.00 -7.59
CA CYS A 230 -1.38 8.60 -7.19
C CYS A 230 -0.32 8.19 -6.16
N CYS A 231 -0.47 6.99 -5.57
CA CYS A 231 0.47 6.45 -4.58
C CYS A 231 1.84 6.03 -5.16
N LEU A 232 2.07 6.13 -6.47
CA LEU A 232 3.35 5.83 -7.09
C LEU A 232 4.24 7.07 -7.24
N ASP A 233 3.70 8.26 -7.01
CA ASP A 233 4.47 9.51 -7.02
C ASP A 233 4.93 9.89 -5.60
N GLN A 234 5.83 9.10 -5.06
CA GLN A 234 6.33 9.28 -3.68
C GLN A 234 7.22 10.50 -3.47
N ASN A 235 7.75 11.07 -4.54
CA ASN A 235 8.64 12.22 -4.49
C ASN A 235 7.93 13.54 -4.81
N ALA A 236 6.62 13.51 -5.12
CA ALA A 236 5.83 14.63 -5.63
C ALA A 236 6.46 15.26 -6.88
N GLU A 237 6.89 14.43 -7.84
CA GLU A 237 7.34 14.88 -9.14
C GLU A 237 6.22 15.60 -9.90
N VAL A 238 4.98 15.18 -9.66
CA VAL A 238 3.76 15.86 -10.09
C VAL A 238 3.14 16.54 -8.87
N ASP A 239 3.75 17.61 -8.39
CA ASP A 239 3.23 18.41 -7.27
C ASP A 239 1.94 19.13 -7.69
N LEU A 240 0.84 18.80 -6.99
CA LEU A 240 -0.49 19.38 -7.22
C LEU A 240 -0.81 20.50 -6.23
N GLY A 241 0.00 20.66 -5.19
CA GLY A 241 -0.15 21.60 -4.11
C GLY A 241 0.05 20.95 -2.73
N ASN A 242 -0.16 21.70 -1.65
CA ASN A 242 0.15 21.24 -0.31
C ASN A 242 -1.00 21.55 0.66
N THR A 243 -1.41 20.56 1.45
CA THR A 243 -2.52 20.66 2.41
C THR A 243 -2.21 21.54 3.61
N ASN A 244 -0.93 21.91 3.85
CA ASN A 244 -0.59 22.92 4.87
C ASN A 244 -0.93 24.35 4.43
N THR A 245 -1.14 24.59 3.14
CA THR A 245 -1.35 25.93 2.57
C THR A 245 -2.66 26.10 1.83
N SER A 246 -3.32 25.00 1.45
CA SER A 246 -4.51 25.03 0.60
C SER A 246 -5.48 23.91 0.98
N GLN A 247 -6.78 24.17 0.80
CA GLN A 247 -7.79 23.15 1.00
C GLN A 247 -7.70 22.08 -0.12
N ILE A 248 -7.95 20.81 0.20
CA ILE A 248 -7.93 19.68 -0.76
C ILE A 248 -8.86 19.96 -1.95
N LYS A 249 -10.04 20.52 -1.68
CA LYS A 249 -11.00 20.88 -2.72
C LYS A 249 -10.43 21.87 -3.75
N ASP A 250 -9.67 22.85 -3.29
CA ASP A 250 -9.09 23.89 -4.17
C ASP A 250 -7.96 23.30 -5.01
N ILE A 251 -7.11 22.46 -4.39
CA ILE A 251 -6.05 21.71 -5.09
C ILE A 251 -6.66 20.86 -6.21
N LEU A 252 -7.69 20.05 -5.90
CA LEU A 252 -8.34 19.16 -6.86
C LEU A 252 -9.11 19.92 -7.96
N ASN A 253 -9.48 21.18 -7.73
CA ASN A 253 -10.10 22.05 -8.73
C ASN A 253 -9.10 22.86 -9.56
N SER A 254 -7.80 22.72 -9.34
CA SER A 254 -6.77 23.44 -10.08
C SER A 254 -6.78 23.12 -11.57
N THR A 255 -6.27 24.03 -12.38
CA THR A 255 -6.14 23.82 -13.83
C THR A 255 -5.26 22.62 -14.16
N ARG A 256 -4.18 22.40 -13.38
CA ARG A 256 -3.27 21.26 -13.59
C ARG A 256 -4.00 19.94 -13.41
N VAL A 257 -4.73 19.76 -12.31
CA VAL A 257 -5.50 18.54 -12.02
C VAL A 257 -6.54 18.28 -13.13
N LYS A 258 -7.29 19.32 -13.52
CA LYS A 258 -8.30 19.19 -14.61
C LYS A 258 -7.66 18.80 -15.94
N ASN A 259 -6.49 19.35 -16.27
CA ASN A 259 -5.77 18.96 -17.47
C ASN A 259 -5.34 17.51 -17.45
N ILE A 260 -4.80 17.01 -16.31
CA ILE A 260 -4.41 15.60 -16.14
C ILE A 260 -5.64 14.69 -16.31
N GLN A 261 -6.74 14.99 -15.60
CA GLN A 261 -7.99 14.22 -15.68
C GLN A 261 -8.56 14.18 -17.12
N ASN A 262 -8.58 15.33 -17.80
CA ASN A 262 -9.04 15.41 -19.19
C ASN A 262 -8.09 14.65 -20.12
N GLY A 263 -6.79 14.71 -19.88
CA GLY A 263 -5.81 13.94 -20.60
C GLY A 263 -6.10 12.45 -20.53
N PHE A 264 -6.26 11.89 -19.32
CA PHE A 264 -6.58 10.46 -19.14
C PHE A 264 -7.89 10.06 -19.83
N LYS A 265 -8.93 10.89 -19.77
CA LYS A 265 -10.20 10.64 -20.47
C LYS A 265 -10.06 10.64 -21.98
N ASN A 266 -9.09 11.36 -22.53
CA ASN A 266 -8.82 11.49 -23.96
C ASN A 266 -7.62 10.66 -24.43
N ASN A 267 -7.16 9.72 -23.60
CA ASN A 267 -6.02 8.86 -23.91
C ASN A 267 -4.71 9.64 -24.12
N ILE A 268 -4.49 10.71 -23.35
CA ILE A 268 -3.29 11.57 -23.41
C ILE A 268 -2.64 11.65 -22.03
N LEU A 269 -1.33 11.45 -21.98
CA LEU A 269 -0.54 11.59 -20.76
C LEU A 269 0.20 12.93 -20.76
N HIS A 270 -0.30 13.91 -20.00
CA HIS A 270 0.29 15.24 -19.93
C HIS A 270 1.56 15.30 -19.09
N GLU A 271 1.61 14.59 -17.98
CA GLU A 271 2.73 14.60 -17.05
C GLU A 271 3.84 13.62 -17.48
N GLU A 272 5.09 14.07 -17.43
CA GLU A 272 6.24 13.27 -17.83
C GLU A 272 6.37 12.00 -17.00
N LEU A 273 6.14 12.08 -15.68
CA LEU A 273 6.15 10.92 -14.79
C LEU A 273 5.13 9.86 -15.25
N CYS A 274 3.92 10.29 -15.66
CA CYS A 274 2.89 9.40 -16.17
C CYS A 274 3.28 8.75 -17.52
N GLN A 275 4.01 9.46 -18.35
CA GLN A 275 4.56 8.93 -19.62
C GLN A 275 5.62 7.85 -19.37
N LYS A 276 6.29 7.87 -18.22
CA LYS A 276 7.37 6.95 -17.79
C LYS A 276 6.89 5.85 -16.85
N CYS A 277 5.57 5.76 -16.60
CA CYS A 277 4.97 4.80 -15.67
C CYS A 277 4.62 3.48 -16.36
N GLU A 278 5.31 2.39 -16.02
CA GLU A 278 5.00 1.04 -16.51
C GLU A 278 3.72 0.46 -15.89
N TYR A 279 3.42 0.81 -14.64
CA TYR A 279 2.24 0.31 -13.94
C TYR A 279 0.93 0.62 -14.67
N ARG A 280 0.91 1.72 -15.43
CA ARG A 280 -0.22 2.15 -16.23
C ARG A 280 -0.66 1.11 -17.29
N LYS A 281 0.28 0.31 -17.84
CA LYS A 281 -0.02 -0.76 -18.80
C LYS A 281 -1.07 -1.77 -18.30
N ARG A 282 -1.34 -1.78 -17.00
CA ARG A 282 -2.36 -2.64 -16.37
C ARG A 282 -3.79 -2.14 -16.58
N PHE A 283 -3.95 -0.92 -17.14
CA PHE A 283 -5.23 -0.27 -17.41
C PHE A 283 -5.57 -0.19 -18.90
N ASP A 284 -4.63 -0.61 -19.78
CA ASP A 284 -4.80 -0.64 -21.24
C ASP A 284 -5.63 -1.86 -21.68
#